data_417cdef04b72391789e3d0e7aa436587
#
_entry.id   417cdef04b72391789e3d0e7aa436587
#
_cell.length_a   1.000
_cell.length_b   1.000
_cell.length_c   1.000
_cell.angle_alpha   90.00
_cell.angle_beta   90.00
_cell.angle_gamma   90.00
#
_symmetry.space_group_name_H-M   'P 1'
#
loop_
_entity.id
_entity.type
_entity.pdbx_description
1 polymer ?
#
loop_
_entity_poly.entity_id
_entity_poly.type
_entity_poly.pdbx_seq_one_letter_code
_entity_poly.pdbx_strand_id
1 'polypeptide(L)'
;MFGTRKLGKTSTQRKALLRQQVTDLLENGKMETTFYRAKDVQPVVEKMITLGKKGDLAAYRRALAFITKEDVAHKLFKEIAPKYADRNGGYTRVTRTGARRGDAAEMAIIELV
;
A
#
# COMPACT_ATOMS: atom_id res chain seq x y z
N MET A 1 -10.25 -8.44 5.21
CA MET A 1 -11.01 -7.20 5.41
C MET A 1 -10.07 -6.02 5.38
N PHE A 2 -10.44 -5.00 4.63
CA PHE A 2 -9.65 -3.79 4.51
C PHE A 2 -10.13 -2.77 5.51
N GLY A 3 -9.21 -2.21 6.32
CA GLY A 3 -9.54 -1.11 7.17
C GLY A 3 -10.62 -1.39 8.19
N THR A 4 -10.25 -1.98 9.30
CA THR A 4 -11.20 -2.18 10.41
C THR A 4 -11.55 -0.88 11.10
N ARG A 5 -10.76 0.18 10.87
CA ARG A 5 -10.97 1.48 11.49
C ARG A 5 -11.94 2.33 10.68
N LYS A 6 -12.87 2.94 11.39
CA LYS A 6 -13.83 3.86 10.78
C LYS A 6 -13.19 5.26 10.78
N LEU A 7 -12.67 5.67 9.65
CA LEU A 7 -11.98 6.95 9.51
C LEU A 7 -12.94 8.09 9.14
N GLY A 8 -14.18 8.03 9.61
CA GLY A 8 -15.19 9.04 9.33
C GLY A 8 -15.75 9.00 7.92
N LYS A 9 -15.54 7.91 7.18
CA LYS A 9 -15.95 7.75 5.79
C LYS A 9 -16.81 6.50 5.62
N THR A 10 -17.62 6.47 4.55
CA THR A 10 -18.39 5.28 4.20
C THR A 10 -17.45 4.14 3.78
N SER A 11 -17.97 2.90 3.78
CA SER A 11 -17.18 1.75 3.33
C SER A 11 -16.63 1.93 1.92
N THR A 12 -17.45 2.48 1.01
CA THR A 12 -17.03 2.73 -0.37
C THR A 12 -15.90 3.76 -0.43
N GLN A 13 -16.04 4.85 0.32
CA GLN A 13 -15.03 5.91 0.37
C GLN A 13 -13.72 5.39 0.98
N ARG A 14 -13.81 4.56 2.03
CA ARG A 14 -12.62 3.97 2.66
C ARG A 14 -11.88 3.05 1.70
N LYS A 15 -12.60 2.24 0.94
CA LYS A 15 -11.97 1.37 -0.06
C LYS A 15 -11.32 2.17 -1.17
N ALA A 16 -11.98 3.24 -1.65
CA ALA A 16 -11.42 4.09 -2.67
C ALA A 16 -10.13 4.77 -2.21
N LEU A 17 -10.13 5.28 -0.97
CA LEU A 17 -8.96 5.91 -0.38
C LEU A 17 -7.83 4.89 -0.22
N LEU A 18 -8.14 3.70 0.27
CA LEU A 18 -7.14 2.65 0.46
C LEU A 18 -6.50 2.25 -0.86
N ARG A 19 -7.30 2.05 -1.90
CA ARG A 19 -6.80 1.72 -3.23
C ARG A 19 -5.88 2.81 -3.76
N GLN A 20 -6.28 4.06 -3.59
CA GLN A 20 -5.48 5.20 -4.04
C GLN A 20 -4.15 5.27 -3.28
N GLN A 21 -4.16 5.09 -1.98
CA GLN A 21 -2.94 5.14 -1.17
C GLN A 21 -1.99 3.99 -1.50
N VAL A 22 -2.51 2.79 -1.71
CA VAL A 22 -1.69 1.65 -2.12
C VAL A 22 -1.05 1.92 -3.49
N THR A 23 -1.82 2.45 -4.43
CA THR A 23 -1.30 2.81 -5.74
C THR A 23 -0.19 3.86 -5.64
N ASP A 24 -0.42 4.90 -4.83
CA ASP A 24 0.56 5.97 -4.63
C ASP A 24 1.86 5.44 -4.01
N LEU A 25 1.75 4.56 -3.03
CA LEU A 25 2.93 3.97 -2.39
C LEU A 25 3.73 3.14 -3.38
N LEU A 26 3.07 2.32 -4.19
CA LEU A 26 3.74 1.51 -5.19
C LEU A 26 4.38 2.38 -6.27
N GLU A 27 3.74 3.49 -6.62
CA GLU A 27 4.27 4.41 -7.64
C GLU A 27 5.51 5.15 -7.15
N ASN A 28 5.47 5.67 -5.92
CA ASN A 28 6.48 6.58 -5.39
C ASN A 28 7.51 5.92 -4.48
N GLY A 29 7.22 4.74 -3.97
CA GLY A 29 8.12 4.01 -3.07
C GLY A 29 7.98 4.38 -1.61
N LYS A 30 7.44 5.55 -1.29
CA LYS A 30 7.15 5.96 0.08
C LYS A 30 6.10 7.05 0.09
N MET A 31 5.41 7.19 1.23
CA MET A 31 4.49 8.29 1.43
C MET A 31 4.34 8.59 2.92
N GLU A 32 4.02 9.84 3.25
CA GLU A 32 3.70 10.23 4.61
C GLU A 32 2.18 10.28 4.78
N THR A 33 1.70 9.71 5.88
CA THR A 33 0.28 9.69 6.19
C THR A 33 0.13 9.55 7.71
N THR A 34 -1.10 9.47 8.22
CA THR A 34 -1.27 9.18 9.63
C THR A 34 -0.81 7.76 9.93
N PHE A 35 -0.35 7.56 11.17
CA PHE A 35 0.14 6.25 11.60
C PHE A 35 -0.90 5.15 11.38
N TYR A 36 -2.16 5.43 11.71
CA TYR A 36 -3.21 4.42 11.58
C TYR A 36 -3.48 4.07 10.13
N ARG A 37 -3.45 5.04 9.22
CA ARG A 37 -3.60 4.76 7.78
C ARG A 37 -2.42 3.97 7.25
N ALA A 38 -1.20 4.29 7.69
CA ALA A 38 -0.03 3.53 7.30
C ALA A 38 -0.16 2.06 7.71
N LYS A 39 -0.68 1.80 8.91
CA LYS A 39 -0.90 0.43 9.38
C LYS A 39 -2.01 -0.27 8.62
N ASP A 40 -2.99 0.45 8.10
CA ASP A 40 -4.04 -0.14 7.27
C ASP A 40 -3.56 -0.44 5.85
N VAL A 41 -2.69 0.41 5.31
CA VAL A 41 -2.11 0.25 3.97
C VAL A 41 -1.10 -0.90 3.92
N GLN A 42 -0.32 -1.06 4.97
CA GLN A 42 0.80 -2.00 5.00
C GLN A 42 0.43 -3.43 4.58
N PRO A 43 -0.58 -4.08 5.20
CA PRO A 43 -0.89 -5.46 4.81
C PRO A 43 -1.38 -5.57 3.38
N VAL A 44 -2.06 -4.55 2.87
CA VAL A 44 -2.58 -4.57 1.51
C VAL A 44 -1.47 -4.45 0.48
N VAL A 45 -0.52 -3.52 0.71
CA VAL A 45 0.64 -3.37 -0.17
C VAL A 45 1.47 -4.64 -0.19
N GLU A 46 1.68 -5.25 0.96
CA GLU A 46 2.45 -6.49 1.02
C GLU A 46 1.75 -7.62 0.27
N LYS A 47 0.42 -7.66 0.33
CA LYS A 47 -0.36 -8.62 -0.45
C LYS A 47 -0.20 -8.40 -1.95
N MET A 48 -0.19 -7.13 -2.38
CA MET A 48 0.04 -6.80 -3.79
C MET A 48 1.44 -7.23 -4.24
N ILE A 49 2.46 -7.02 -3.42
CA ILE A 49 3.82 -7.46 -3.73
C ILE A 49 3.88 -9.00 -3.83
N THR A 50 3.19 -9.69 -2.95
CA THR A 50 3.10 -11.16 -3.01
C THR A 50 2.48 -11.62 -4.33
N LEU A 51 1.41 -10.95 -4.79
CA LEU A 51 0.84 -11.23 -6.10
C LEU A 51 1.85 -11.00 -7.22
N GLY A 52 2.61 -9.91 -7.14
CA GLY A 52 3.65 -9.60 -8.12
C GLY A 52 4.74 -10.66 -8.15
N LYS A 53 5.11 -11.19 -7.00
CA LYS A 53 6.11 -12.28 -6.91
C LYS A 53 5.59 -13.56 -7.54
N LYS A 54 4.30 -13.83 -7.40
CA LYS A 54 3.68 -14.98 -8.06
C LYS A 54 3.75 -14.86 -9.58
N GLY A 55 3.50 -13.65 -10.09
CA GLY A 55 3.82 -13.26 -11.46
C GLY A 55 3.00 -13.86 -12.58
N ASP A 56 1.98 -14.68 -12.28
CA ASP A 56 1.17 -15.26 -13.34
C ASP A 56 0.04 -14.30 -13.78
N LEU A 57 -0.65 -14.67 -14.85
CA LEU A 57 -1.70 -13.84 -15.42
C LEU A 57 -2.86 -13.64 -14.45
N ALA A 58 -3.23 -14.66 -13.69
CA ALA A 58 -4.29 -14.56 -12.71
C ALA A 58 -3.94 -13.57 -11.60
N ALA A 59 -2.68 -13.60 -11.12
CA ALA A 59 -2.21 -12.65 -10.12
C ALA A 59 -2.20 -11.22 -10.67
N TYR A 60 -1.79 -11.05 -11.92
CA TYR A 60 -1.79 -9.73 -12.56
C TYR A 60 -3.20 -9.15 -12.66
N ARG A 61 -4.17 -9.98 -13.04
CA ARG A 61 -5.57 -9.56 -13.12
C ARG A 61 -6.13 -9.16 -11.76
N ARG A 62 -5.75 -9.88 -10.71
CA ARG A 62 -6.16 -9.52 -9.33
C ARG A 62 -5.57 -8.18 -8.92
N ALA A 63 -4.31 -7.95 -9.24
CA ALA A 63 -3.66 -6.67 -8.94
C ALA A 63 -4.35 -5.53 -9.70
N LEU A 64 -4.65 -5.72 -10.98
CA LEU A 64 -5.35 -4.71 -11.77
C LEU A 64 -6.73 -4.39 -11.23
N ALA A 65 -7.41 -5.36 -10.63
CA ALA A 65 -8.72 -5.13 -10.02
C ALA A 65 -8.65 -4.19 -8.82
N PHE A 66 -7.49 -4.08 -8.18
CA PHE A 66 -7.31 -3.25 -7.00
C PHE A 66 -6.54 -1.96 -7.28
N ILE A 67 -5.41 -2.05 -8.00
CA ILE A 67 -4.56 -0.90 -8.29
C ILE A 67 -5.25 -0.02 -9.33
N THR A 68 -5.36 1.29 -9.04
CA THR A 68 -6.15 2.20 -9.86
C THR A 68 -5.46 2.63 -11.16
N LYS A 69 -4.15 2.43 -11.26
CA LYS A 69 -3.38 2.79 -12.46
C LYS A 69 -2.70 1.55 -13.04
N GLU A 70 -2.97 1.28 -14.31
CA GLU A 70 -2.41 0.12 -14.99
C GLU A 70 -0.89 0.14 -15.05
N ASP A 71 -0.30 1.32 -15.30
CA ASP A 71 1.16 1.47 -15.35
C ASP A 71 1.81 1.14 -14.02
N VAL A 72 1.15 1.43 -12.90
CA VAL A 72 1.65 1.07 -11.57
C VAL A 72 1.59 -0.44 -11.36
N ALA A 73 0.52 -1.10 -11.81
CA ALA A 73 0.44 -2.56 -11.75
C ALA A 73 1.53 -3.20 -12.59
N HIS A 74 1.80 -2.66 -13.76
CA HIS A 74 2.89 -3.13 -14.62
C HIS A 74 4.24 -2.96 -13.93
N LYS A 75 4.47 -1.79 -13.32
CA LYS A 75 5.69 -1.51 -12.57
C LYS A 75 5.86 -2.49 -11.41
N LEU A 76 4.76 -2.79 -10.70
CA LEU A 76 4.78 -3.74 -9.59
C LEU A 76 5.33 -5.10 -10.04
N PHE A 77 4.82 -5.63 -11.15
CA PHE A 77 5.21 -6.96 -11.63
C PHE A 77 6.59 -6.97 -12.29
N LYS A 78 6.99 -5.88 -12.94
CA LYS A 78 8.25 -5.80 -13.69
C LYS A 78 9.44 -5.35 -12.84
N GLU A 79 9.22 -4.43 -11.90
CA GLU A 79 10.32 -3.78 -11.20
C GLU A 79 10.31 -4.01 -9.69
N ILE A 80 9.13 -3.90 -9.05
CA ILE A 80 9.05 -3.93 -7.59
C ILE A 80 9.16 -5.36 -7.06
N ALA A 81 8.28 -6.24 -7.51
CA ALA A 81 8.22 -7.60 -7.00
C ALA A 81 9.53 -8.39 -7.19
N PRO A 82 10.23 -8.26 -8.33
CA PRO A 82 11.51 -8.97 -8.50
C PRO A 82 12.57 -8.61 -7.45
N LYS A 83 12.52 -7.39 -6.91
CA LYS A 83 13.47 -6.99 -5.86
C LYS A 83 13.29 -7.78 -4.58
N TYR A 84 12.12 -8.36 -4.37
CA TYR A 84 11.79 -9.09 -3.15
C TYR A 84 11.70 -10.60 -3.36
N ALA A 85 12.26 -11.10 -4.44
CA ALA A 85 12.16 -12.51 -4.79
C ALA A 85 12.65 -13.43 -3.67
N ASP A 86 13.69 -13.02 -2.94
CA ASP A 86 14.30 -13.80 -1.87
C ASP A 86 13.76 -13.45 -0.48
N ARG A 87 12.75 -12.58 -0.40
CA ARG A 87 12.22 -12.12 0.89
C ARG A 87 10.80 -12.62 1.08
N ASN A 88 10.53 -13.20 2.25
CA ASN A 88 9.21 -13.72 2.62
C ASN A 88 8.49 -12.73 3.53
N GLY A 89 7.79 -11.75 2.96
CA GLY A 89 7.12 -10.71 3.73
C GLY A 89 8.06 -9.61 4.17
N GLY A 90 7.55 -8.66 4.94
CA GLY A 90 8.36 -7.54 5.42
C GLY A 90 8.85 -6.62 4.33
N TYR A 91 8.03 -6.41 3.31
CA TYR A 91 8.42 -5.58 2.16
C TYR A 91 8.30 -4.08 2.44
N THR A 92 7.68 -3.70 3.54
CA THR A 92 7.43 -2.31 3.88
C THR A 92 7.87 -2.02 5.29
N ARG A 93 8.14 -0.74 5.56
CA ARG A 93 8.52 -0.26 6.88
C ARG A 93 7.69 0.98 7.19
N VAL A 94 7.17 1.05 8.43
CA VAL A 94 6.43 2.21 8.93
C VAL A 94 7.26 2.88 10.02
N THR A 95 7.59 4.16 9.83
CA THR A 95 8.39 4.94 10.77
C THR A 95 7.56 6.12 11.24
N ARG A 96 7.36 6.25 12.55
CA ARG A 96 6.64 7.38 13.12
C ARG A 96 7.49 8.65 13.02
N THR A 97 6.84 9.75 12.63
CA THR A 97 7.53 11.02 12.43
C THR A 97 7.11 12.10 13.42
N GLY A 98 6.15 11.81 14.30
CA GLY A 98 5.68 12.75 15.32
C GLY A 98 4.30 13.30 15.04
N ALA A 99 3.86 14.25 15.86
CA ALA A 99 2.53 14.81 15.75
C ALA A 99 2.46 15.86 14.65
N ARG A 100 1.35 15.84 13.90
CA ARG A 100 1.09 16.85 12.89
C ARG A 100 0.67 18.16 13.55
N ARG A 101 1.14 19.28 12.98
CA ARG A 101 0.72 20.60 13.45
C ARG A 101 -0.80 20.78 13.27
N GLY A 102 -1.41 21.40 14.26
CA GLY A 102 -2.81 21.75 14.23
C GLY A 102 -3.70 20.76 14.96
N ASP A 103 -3.72 19.50 14.55
CA ASP A 103 -4.61 18.49 15.16
C ASP A 103 -3.87 17.44 15.99
N ALA A 104 -2.54 17.54 16.07
CA ALA A 104 -1.70 16.60 16.81
C ALA A 104 -1.85 15.12 16.35
N ALA A 105 -2.34 14.89 15.15
CA ALA A 105 -2.44 13.53 14.61
C ALA A 105 -1.05 12.92 14.50
N GLU A 106 -0.89 11.67 14.94
CA GLU A 106 0.36 10.97 14.84
C GLU A 106 0.65 10.61 13.39
N MET A 107 1.77 11.08 12.86
CA MET A 107 2.16 10.86 11.48
C MET A 107 3.21 9.77 11.36
N ALA A 108 3.28 9.18 10.19
CA ALA A 108 4.26 8.15 9.90
C ALA A 108 4.59 8.15 8.41
N ILE A 109 5.77 7.65 8.09
CA ILE A 109 6.18 7.36 6.71
C ILE A 109 6.12 5.86 6.53
N ILE A 110 5.38 5.41 5.52
CA ILE A 110 5.41 4.03 5.07
C ILE A 110 6.22 3.99 3.77
N GLU A 111 7.14 3.05 3.69
CA GLU A 111 8.02 2.95 2.53
C GLU A 111 8.31 1.49 2.18
N LEU A 112 8.65 1.27 0.91
CA LEU A 112 9.14 -0.02 0.45
C LEU A 112 10.61 -0.14 0.87
N VAL A 113 10.97 -1.26 1.46
CA VAL A 113 12.36 -1.49 1.91
C VAL A 113 13.28 -1.91 0.78
#